data_9586e37248cea4e593b728177df4064c
#
_entry.id   9586e37248cea4e593b728177df4064c
#
_cell.length_a   1.000
_cell.length_b   1.000
_cell.length_c   1.000
_cell.angle_alpha   90.00
_cell.angle_beta   90.00
_cell.angle_gamma   90.00
#
_symmetry.space_group_name_H-M   'P 1'
#
loop_
_entity.id
_entity.type
_entity.pdbx_description
1 polymer ?
#
loop_
_entity_poly.entity_id
_entity_poly.type
_entity_poly.pdbx_seq_one_letter_code
_entity_poly.pdbx_strand_id
1 'polypeptide(L)'
;MRWERTPAPLGPVGDAGLARDDIAPPVWLRLRELAWRLPRTLAGLGPLGPRGPDDGPPVLVIPGFLATDRTTMDLRRALARAGWRAHPWLLGLNTGAKADTLKLLEKRLKQLKDPRKVLVVGWSLGGMFARQLAHRCPDKVRAVITLGSPFSGDLKTNTNVRELYERIAGHDVYKPPFPIRADKPPVPTLALWSRSDGIVAPSAARGLAHEVDKAVEVDSYHTGFAFNRAVMSRVVAEIRTFLTEAEGRPPELHPMAVPEASFEARAQTA
;
A
#
# COMPACT_ATOMS: atom_id res chain seq x y z
N MET A 1 -10.40 0.38 -29.25
CA MET A 1 -9.76 -0.89 -28.87
C MET A 1 -10.47 -1.40 -27.63
N ARG A 2 -11.31 -2.42 -27.76
CA ARG A 2 -12.01 -3.05 -26.63
C ARG A 2 -10.98 -3.81 -25.81
N TRP A 3 -10.89 -3.48 -24.54
CA TRP A 3 -10.06 -4.20 -23.59
C TRP A 3 -10.87 -5.41 -23.09
N GLU A 4 -10.65 -6.56 -23.67
CA GLU A 4 -11.16 -7.83 -23.15
C GLU A 4 -10.11 -8.37 -22.18
N ARG A 5 -10.46 -8.40 -20.87
CA ARG A 5 -9.73 -9.24 -19.92
C ARG A 5 -9.95 -10.67 -20.36
N THR A 6 -8.95 -11.29 -20.93
CA THR A 6 -8.88 -12.74 -20.93
C THR A 6 -8.74 -13.14 -19.47
N PRO A 7 -9.67 -13.91 -18.88
CA PRO A 7 -9.45 -14.46 -17.55
C PRO A 7 -8.15 -15.26 -17.62
N ALA A 8 -7.23 -15.00 -16.68
CA ALA A 8 -6.03 -15.82 -16.55
C ALA A 8 -6.51 -17.27 -16.43
N PRO A 9 -5.91 -18.23 -17.17
CA PRO A 9 -6.27 -19.61 -17.04
C PRO A 9 -6.11 -19.99 -15.57
N LEU A 10 -7.17 -20.53 -14.99
CA LEU A 10 -7.13 -21.16 -13.68
C LEU A 10 -6.00 -22.18 -13.76
N GLY A 11 -4.92 -21.96 -13.00
CA GLY A 11 -3.83 -22.92 -12.88
C GLY A 11 -4.37 -24.28 -12.45
N PRO A 12 -3.63 -25.38 -12.62
CA PRO A 12 -4.11 -26.71 -12.36
C PRO A 12 -4.70 -26.77 -10.93
N VAL A 13 -5.96 -27.21 -10.88
CA VAL A 13 -6.69 -27.51 -9.64
C VAL A 13 -5.95 -28.63 -8.94
N GLY A 14 -5.16 -28.30 -7.92
CA GLY A 14 -4.35 -29.27 -7.20
C GLY A 14 -3.66 -28.67 -5.98
N ASP A 15 -4.44 -28.03 -5.10
CA ASP A 15 -4.15 -27.98 -3.66
C ASP A 15 -5.35 -27.34 -2.94
N ALA A 16 -6.04 -28.12 -2.11
CA ALA A 16 -7.19 -27.65 -1.33
C ALA A 16 -6.87 -26.48 -0.36
N GLY A 17 -5.60 -26.13 -0.21
CA GLY A 17 -5.12 -24.97 0.55
C GLY A 17 -5.12 -23.66 -0.23
N LEU A 18 -4.90 -23.70 -1.55
CA LEU A 18 -4.84 -22.50 -2.41
C LEU A 18 -6.24 -21.93 -2.69
N ALA A 19 -7.27 -22.78 -2.74
CA ALA A 19 -8.65 -22.34 -2.98
C ALA A 19 -9.22 -21.41 -1.87
N ARG A 20 -8.69 -21.49 -0.65
CA ARG A 20 -9.08 -20.56 0.44
C ARG A 20 -8.41 -19.21 0.34
N ASP A 21 -7.22 -19.16 -0.22
CA ASP A 21 -6.45 -17.90 -0.36
C ASP A 21 -7.01 -17.01 -1.47
N ASP A 22 -7.84 -17.57 -2.39
CA ASP A 22 -8.42 -16.85 -3.54
C ASP A 22 -9.77 -16.20 -3.23
N ILE A 23 -10.36 -16.52 -2.07
CA ILE A 23 -11.66 -16.00 -1.67
C ILE A 23 -11.47 -14.88 -0.64
N ALA A 24 -12.25 -13.83 -0.81
CA ALA A 24 -12.28 -12.73 0.16
C ALA A 24 -12.58 -13.24 1.58
N PRO A 25 -11.93 -12.67 2.60
CA PRO A 25 -12.19 -13.01 3.99
C PRO A 25 -13.66 -12.81 4.35
N PRO A 26 -14.20 -13.59 5.33
CA PRO A 26 -15.56 -13.44 5.78
C PRO A 26 -15.90 -12.01 6.21
N VAL A 27 -17.11 -11.55 5.87
CA VAL A 27 -17.55 -10.15 6.09
C VAL A 27 -17.46 -9.69 7.55
N TRP A 28 -17.62 -10.60 8.52
CA TRP A 28 -17.51 -10.26 9.95
C TRP A 28 -16.11 -9.81 10.35
N LEU A 29 -15.06 -10.20 9.63
CA LEU A 29 -13.69 -9.72 9.87
C LEU A 29 -13.55 -8.21 9.58
N ARG A 30 -14.40 -7.63 8.71
CA ARG A 30 -14.47 -6.18 8.53
C ARG A 30 -14.78 -5.43 9.83
N LEU A 31 -15.60 -5.98 10.70
CA LEU A 31 -15.94 -5.33 11.98
C LEU A 31 -14.70 -5.20 12.86
N ARG A 32 -13.84 -6.21 12.87
CA ARG A 32 -12.55 -6.16 13.56
C ARG A 32 -11.64 -5.07 12.99
N GLU A 33 -11.56 -4.99 11.67
CA GLU A 33 -10.77 -3.96 10.97
C GLU A 33 -11.31 -2.55 11.25
N LEU A 34 -12.64 -2.39 11.27
CA LEU A 34 -13.29 -1.11 11.52
C LEU A 34 -13.08 -0.61 12.95
N ALA A 35 -13.10 -1.50 13.93
CA ALA A 35 -12.90 -1.16 15.35
C ALA A 35 -11.54 -0.47 15.60
N TRP A 36 -10.51 -0.83 14.83
CA TRP A 36 -9.18 -0.22 14.90
C TRP A 36 -9.09 1.14 14.19
N ARG A 37 -10.02 1.45 13.26
CA ARG A 37 -10.04 2.73 12.52
C ARG A 37 -10.64 3.89 13.35
N LEU A 38 -11.69 3.63 14.11
CA LEU A 38 -12.47 4.66 14.81
C LEU A 38 -11.67 5.55 15.77
N PRO A 39 -10.83 5.02 16.68
CA PRO A 39 -10.11 5.87 17.63
C PRO A 39 -9.08 6.78 16.95
N ARG A 40 -8.54 6.36 15.80
CA ARG A 40 -7.46 7.07 15.10
C ARG A 40 -7.94 8.09 14.09
N THR A 41 -9.13 7.89 13.53
CA THR A 41 -9.80 8.92 12.71
C THR A 41 -10.13 10.14 13.58
N LEU A 42 -10.49 9.94 14.83
CA LEU A 42 -10.76 11.00 15.79
C LEU A 42 -9.49 11.67 16.34
N ALA A 43 -8.41 10.90 16.55
CA ALA A 43 -7.12 11.44 16.99
C ALA A 43 -6.35 12.22 15.88
N GLY A 44 -6.86 12.17 14.66
CA GLY A 44 -6.20 12.73 13.46
C GLY A 44 -6.43 14.22 13.21
N LEU A 45 -6.85 15.03 14.18
CA LEU A 45 -7.10 16.46 14.01
C LEU A 45 -5.82 17.32 14.06
N GLY A 46 -4.65 16.72 14.29
CA GLY A 46 -3.37 17.41 14.31
C GLY A 46 -2.67 17.53 12.94
N PRO A 47 -1.52 18.23 12.88
CA PRO A 47 -0.75 18.40 11.66
C PRO A 47 -0.35 17.06 11.04
N LEU A 48 -0.18 17.03 9.70
CA LEU A 48 0.09 15.80 8.92
C LEU A 48 1.43 15.10 9.23
N GLY A 49 2.17 15.58 10.24
CA GLY A 49 3.43 15.01 10.69
C GLY A 49 4.65 15.46 9.86
N PRO A 50 5.86 15.13 10.30
CA PRO A 50 7.08 15.52 9.61
C PRO A 50 7.15 14.86 8.24
N ARG A 51 7.70 15.61 7.26
CA ARG A 51 7.93 15.12 5.89
C ARG A 51 9.16 14.23 5.76
N GLY A 52 10.02 14.19 6.76
CA GLY A 52 11.37 13.62 6.69
C GLY A 52 12.40 14.68 6.28
N PRO A 53 13.66 14.29 6.06
CA PRO A 53 14.72 15.21 5.68
C PRO A 53 14.46 15.81 4.28
N ASP A 54 14.85 17.08 4.08
CA ASP A 54 14.61 17.80 2.82
C ASP A 54 15.40 17.20 1.64
N ASP A 55 16.54 16.60 1.92
CA ASP A 55 17.38 15.86 0.97
C ASP A 55 16.97 14.40 0.79
N GLY A 56 16.03 13.89 1.60
CA GLY A 56 15.55 12.53 1.53
C GLY A 56 14.89 12.20 0.17
N PRO A 57 15.03 10.95 -0.34
CA PRO A 57 14.38 10.56 -1.58
C PRO A 57 12.85 10.67 -1.45
N PRO A 58 12.16 11.16 -2.49
CA PRO A 58 10.72 11.42 -2.39
C PRO A 58 9.91 10.11 -2.38
N VAL A 59 8.90 10.05 -1.51
CA VAL A 59 7.88 9.00 -1.50
C VAL A 59 6.48 9.59 -1.47
N LEU A 60 5.62 9.14 -2.38
CA LEU A 60 4.19 9.47 -2.41
C LEU A 60 3.41 8.32 -1.78
N VAL A 61 2.59 8.61 -0.78
CA VAL A 61 1.72 7.62 -0.12
C VAL A 61 0.28 7.84 -0.54
N ILE A 62 -0.35 6.79 -1.10
CA ILE A 62 -1.73 6.81 -1.60
C ILE A 62 -2.62 6.01 -0.65
N PRO A 63 -3.66 6.62 -0.06
CA PRO A 63 -4.55 5.97 0.90
C PRO A 63 -5.50 4.97 0.24
N GLY A 64 -6.00 4.02 1.04
CA GLY A 64 -7.02 3.06 0.64
C GLY A 64 -8.42 3.66 0.48
N PHE A 65 -9.37 2.81 0.13
CA PHE A 65 -10.79 3.17 0.01
C PHE A 65 -11.34 3.71 1.34
N LEU A 66 -12.10 4.79 1.29
CA LEU A 66 -12.63 5.54 2.44
C LEU A 66 -11.54 5.99 3.43
N ALA A 67 -10.35 6.23 2.94
CA ALA A 67 -9.23 6.73 3.70
C ALA A 67 -8.77 8.10 3.19
N THR A 68 -8.04 8.81 4.02
CA THR A 68 -7.46 10.13 3.74
C THR A 68 -5.97 10.12 4.06
N ASP A 69 -5.28 11.22 3.83
CA ASP A 69 -3.90 11.41 4.26
C ASP A 69 -3.71 11.25 5.78
N ARG A 70 -4.74 11.54 6.57
CA ARG A 70 -4.67 11.31 8.03
C ARG A 70 -4.60 9.84 8.37
N THR A 71 -5.32 9.00 7.61
CA THR A 71 -5.29 7.54 7.78
C THR A 71 -3.90 6.97 7.54
N THR A 72 -3.13 7.51 6.60
CA THR A 72 -1.76 7.07 6.28
C THR A 72 -0.67 7.87 6.98
N MET A 73 -1.03 8.70 7.97
CA MET A 73 -0.09 9.59 8.63
C MET A 73 1.03 8.82 9.36
N ASP A 74 0.68 7.73 10.05
CA ASP A 74 1.66 6.94 10.78
C ASP A 74 2.62 6.22 9.82
N LEU A 75 2.12 5.72 8.68
CA LEU A 75 2.97 5.15 7.64
C LEU A 75 3.93 6.21 7.06
N ARG A 76 3.44 7.41 6.76
CA ARG A 76 4.30 8.51 6.29
C ARG A 76 5.34 8.93 7.34
N ARG A 77 4.98 8.94 8.64
CA ARG A 77 5.93 9.19 9.72
C ARG A 77 7.01 8.12 9.81
N ALA A 78 6.65 6.85 9.63
CA ALA A 78 7.60 5.75 9.63
C ALA A 78 8.60 5.88 8.46
N LEU A 79 8.11 6.18 7.25
CA LEU A 79 8.93 6.45 6.08
C LEU A 79 9.84 7.68 6.30
N ALA A 80 9.31 8.76 6.88
CA ALA A 80 10.07 9.97 7.17
C ALA A 80 11.23 9.71 8.17
N ARG A 81 10.96 8.95 9.24
CA ARG A 81 12.01 8.54 10.20
C ARG A 81 13.06 7.64 9.55
N ALA A 82 12.69 6.91 8.53
CA ALA A 82 13.60 6.07 7.77
C ALA A 82 14.39 6.83 6.68
N GLY A 83 14.28 8.15 6.61
CA GLY A 83 15.06 9.00 5.73
C GLY A 83 14.39 9.36 4.40
N TRP A 84 13.14 8.96 4.15
CA TRP A 84 12.39 9.40 2.97
C TRP A 84 11.70 10.74 3.20
N ARG A 85 11.60 11.54 2.14
CA ARG A 85 10.72 12.71 2.11
C ARG A 85 9.30 12.28 1.77
N ALA A 86 8.48 12.02 2.79
CA ALA A 86 7.17 11.43 2.66
C ALA A 86 6.08 12.46 2.35
N HIS A 87 5.42 12.30 1.21
CA HIS A 87 4.38 13.18 0.71
C HIS A 87 2.99 12.56 0.80
N PRO A 88 1.98 13.31 1.26
CA PRO A 88 0.58 12.93 1.17
C PRO A 88 0.08 13.02 -0.28
N TRP A 89 -1.02 12.33 -0.61
CA TRP A 89 -1.63 12.39 -1.93
C TRP A 89 -2.41 13.68 -2.20
N LEU A 90 -2.96 14.33 -1.15
CA LEU A 90 -3.68 15.60 -1.18
C LEU A 90 -4.95 15.63 -2.06
N LEU A 91 -5.59 14.49 -2.26
CA LEU A 91 -6.85 14.40 -3.02
C LEU A 91 -8.07 14.15 -2.11
N GLY A 92 -7.91 14.34 -0.79
CA GLY A 92 -9.00 14.22 0.17
C GLY A 92 -9.38 12.78 0.52
N LEU A 93 -10.68 12.53 0.62
CA LEU A 93 -11.22 11.19 0.90
C LEU A 93 -11.19 10.33 -0.38
N ASN A 94 -10.59 9.15 -0.30
CA ASN A 94 -10.57 8.21 -1.42
C ASN A 94 -11.92 7.48 -1.54
N THR A 95 -12.81 7.99 -2.37
CA THR A 95 -14.14 7.41 -2.62
C THR A 95 -14.17 6.45 -3.82
N GLY A 96 -13.03 5.97 -4.27
CA GLY A 96 -12.92 5.08 -5.43
C GLY A 96 -12.36 5.76 -6.67
N ALA A 97 -12.28 5.00 -7.75
CA ALA A 97 -11.80 5.49 -9.04
C ALA A 97 -12.77 6.51 -9.64
N LYS A 98 -12.26 7.66 -10.07
CA LYS A 98 -12.95 8.70 -10.82
C LYS A 98 -12.22 8.94 -12.13
N ALA A 99 -12.91 9.48 -13.13
CA ALA A 99 -12.36 9.68 -14.47
C ALA A 99 -11.06 10.51 -14.50
N ASP A 100 -10.88 11.39 -13.54
CA ASP A 100 -9.73 12.28 -13.40
C ASP A 100 -8.68 11.80 -12.37
N THR A 101 -8.94 10.70 -11.63
CA THR A 101 -8.06 10.23 -10.54
C THR A 101 -6.61 10.12 -10.99
N LEU A 102 -6.34 9.45 -12.10
CA LEU A 102 -4.96 9.27 -12.58
C LEU A 102 -4.33 10.59 -13.04
N LYS A 103 -5.10 11.47 -13.67
CA LYS A 103 -4.61 12.83 -14.05
C LYS A 103 -4.23 13.66 -12.82
N LEU A 104 -5.03 13.57 -11.76
CA LEU A 104 -4.75 14.25 -10.48
C LEU A 104 -3.50 13.68 -9.81
N LEU A 105 -3.29 12.36 -9.85
CA LEU A 105 -2.07 11.73 -9.34
C LEU A 105 -0.83 12.11 -10.16
N GLU A 106 -0.92 12.18 -11.48
CA GLU A 106 0.17 12.69 -12.34
C GLU A 106 0.51 14.15 -11.99
N LYS A 107 -0.53 15.00 -11.82
CA LYS A 107 -0.34 16.38 -11.36
C LYS A 107 0.34 16.40 -9.99
N ARG A 108 -0.07 15.49 -9.09
CA ARG A 108 0.53 15.38 -7.76
C ARG A 108 2.01 15.01 -7.83
N LEU A 109 2.42 14.06 -8.67
CA LEU A 109 3.84 13.75 -8.90
C LEU A 109 4.63 15.00 -9.37
N LYS A 110 4.08 15.75 -10.32
CA LYS A 110 4.73 16.98 -10.83
C LYS A 110 4.88 18.04 -9.73
N GLN A 111 3.93 18.15 -8.81
CA GLN A 111 3.95 19.10 -7.70
C GLN A 111 5.04 18.80 -6.65
N LEU A 112 5.58 17.58 -6.61
CA LEU A 112 6.66 17.25 -5.68
C LEU A 112 7.95 18.02 -6.01
N LYS A 113 8.12 18.46 -7.26
CA LYS A 113 9.26 19.25 -7.75
C LYS A 113 10.62 18.63 -7.38
N ASP A 114 10.69 17.29 -7.40
CA ASP A 114 11.93 16.54 -7.16
C ASP A 114 12.49 16.05 -8.50
N PRO A 115 13.78 16.21 -8.79
CA PRO A 115 14.40 15.67 -10.00
C PRO A 115 14.53 14.15 -9.96
N ARG A 116 14.52 13.56 -8.77
CA ARG A 116 14.62 12.10 -8.59
C ARG A 116 13.28 11.43 -8.83
N LYS A 117 13.33 10.16 -9.24
CA LYS A 117 12.13 9.33 -9.34
C LYS A 117 11.51 9.10 -7.96
N VAL A 118 10.18 9.08 -7.91
CA VAL A 118 9.37 8.99 -6.70
C VAL A 118 9.07 7.53 -6.38
N LEU A 119 9.32 7.10 -5.16
CA LEU A 119 8.77 5.84 -4.64
C LEU A 119 7.27 6.03 -4.43
N VAL A 120 6.43 5.14 -4.97
CA VAL A 120 4.98 5.21 -4.77
C VAL A 120 4.53 4.07 -3.90
N VAL A 121 4.00 4.39 -2.72
CA VAL A 121 3.49 3.42 -1.75
C VAL A 121 1.97 3.55 -1.69
N GLY A 122 1.25 2.48 -2.05
CA GLY A 122 -0.21 2.46 -2.03
C GLY A 122 -0.77 1.43 -1.07
N TRP A 123 -1.66 1.85 -0.16
CA TRP A 123 -2.37 0.96 0.73
C TRP A 123 -3.72 0.59 0.15
N SER A 124 -4.06 -0.72 0.09
CA SER A 124 -5.35 -1.22 -0.39
C SER A 124 -5.66 -0.70 -1.80
N LEU A 125 -6.80 -0.03 -2.03
CA LEU A 125 -7.13 0.63 -3.30
C LEU A 125 -6.03 1.58 -3.77
N GLY A 126 -5.32 2.22 -2.85
CA GLY A 126 -4.20 3.11 -3.19
C GLY A 126 -3.07 2.39 -3.93
N GLY A 127 -2.85 1.10 -3.68
CA GLY A 127 -1.88 0.30 -4.43
C GLY A 127 -2.33 0.02 -5.87
N MET A 128 -3.64 -0.12 -6.09
CA MET A 128 -4.19 -0.20 -7.45
C MET A 128 -3.85 1.09 -8.23
N PHE A 129 -4.07 2.25 -7.61
CA PHE A 129 -3.74 3.55 -8.23
C PHE A 129 -2.22 3.73 -8.42
N ALA A 130 -1.40 3.27 -7.47
CA ALA A 130 0.06 3.31 -7.59
C ALA A 130 0.55 2.53 -8.82
N ARG A 131 0.01 1.34 -9.07
CA ARG A 131 0.31 0.52 -10.25
C ARG A 131 -0.07 1.25 -11.54
N GLN A 132 -1.29 1.80 -11.61
CA GLN A 132 -1.74 2.53 -12.81
C GLN A 132 -0.93 3.81 -13.04
N LEU A 133 -0.55 4.51 -11.97
CA LEU A 133 0.31 5.69 -12.07
C LEU A 133 1.68 5.35 -12.64
N ALA A 134 2.28 4.23 -12.22
CA ALA A 134 3.56 3.76 -12.73
C ALA A 134 3.52 3.34 -14.20
N HIS A 135 2.41 2.77 -14.66
CA HIS A 135 2.19 2.52 -16.09
C HIS A 135 2.15 3.81 -16.92
N ARG A 136 1.59 4.87 -16.36
CA ARG A 136 1.44 6.16 -17.07
C ARG A 136 2.70 7.04 -17.00
N CYS A 137 3.44 6.93 -15.91
CA CYS A 137 4.60 7.79 -15.64
C CYS A 137 5.83 6.99 -15.20
N PRO A 138 6.30 5.99 -15.97
CA PRO A 138 7.42 5.13 -15.57
C PRO A 138 8.73 5.92 -15.38
N ASP A 139 8.90 7.01 -16.12
CA ASP A 139 10.08 7.86 -16.01
C ASP A 139 10.14 8.66 -14.71
N LYS A 140 8.99 8.81 -14.01
CA LYS A 140 8.88 9.55 -12.75
C LYS A 140 8.75 8.66 -11.53
N VAL A 141 8.41 7.38 -11.72
CA VAL A 141 8.24 6.42 -10.63
C VAL A 141 9.49 5.57 -10.50
N ARG A 142 10.08 5.55 -9.29
CA ARG A 142 11.25 4.72 -8.97
C ARG A 142 10.86 3.26 -8.78
N ALA A 143 9.82 3.04 -8.00
CA ALA A 143 9.27 1.71 -7.70
C ALA A 143 7.83 1.84 -7.18
N VAL A 144 7.08 0.75 -7.24
CA VAL A 144 5.74 0.63 -6.65
C VAL A 144 5.76 -0.35 -5.49
N ILE A 145 5.21 0.07 -4.35
CA ILE A 145 4.99 -0.78 -3.20
C ILE A 145 3.49 -0.85 -2.93
N THR A 146 2.93 -2.04 -2.93
CA THR A 146 1.52 -2.27 -2.59
C THR A 146 1.41 -2.90 -1.20
N LEU A 147 0.48 -2.41 -0.39
CA LEU A 147 0.22 -2.87 0.97
C LEU A 147 -1.21 -3.41 1.05
N GLY A 148 -1.39 -4.73 1.10
CA GLY A 148 -2.70 -5.38 1.12
C GLY A 148 -3.63 -4.93 -0.02
N SER A 149 -3.12 -4.83 -1.24
CA SER A 149 -3.87 -4.28 -2.38
C SER A 149 -4.42 -5.38 -3.29
N PRO A 150 -5.73 -5.37 -3.65
CA PRO A 150 -6.37 -6.43 -4.43
C PRO A 150 -6.12 -6.26 -5.94
N PHE A 151 -4.86 -6.37 -6.39
CA PHE A 151 -4.51 -6.12 -7.79
C PHE A 151 -4.53 -7.36 -8.68
N SER A 152 -4.62 -8.55 -8.10
CA SER A 152 -4.59 -9.84 -8.81
C SER A 152 -5.91 -10.59 -8.66
N GLY A 153 -6.12 -11.58 -9.53
CA GLY A 153 -7.29 -12.45 -9.49
C GLY A 153 -8.59 -11.77 -9.93
N ASP A 154 -9.71 -12.36 -9.51
CA ASP A 154 -11.04 -11.88 -9.86
C ASP A 154 -11.47 -10.73 -8.94
N LEU A 155 -11.67 -9.55 -9.51
CA LEU A 155 -12.08 -8.34 -8.80
C LEU A 155 -13.43 -8.45 -8.09
N LYS A 156 -14.27 -9.42 -8.45
CA LYS A 156 -15.57 -9.63 -7.79
C LYS A 156 -15.48 -10.45 -6.52
N THR A 157 -14.45 -11.29 -6.39
CA THR A 157 -14.33 -12.24 -5.29
C THR A 157 -13.13 -11.97 -4.38
N ASN A 158 -12.19 -11.12 -4.80
CA ASN A 158 -10.93 -10.90 -4.11
C ASN A 158 -10.98 -9.93 -2.91
N THR A 159 -12.14 -9.31 -2.66
CA THR A 159 -12.34 -8.43 -1.50
C THR A 159 -13.78 -8.45 -1.00
N ASN A 160 -13.95 -8.43 0.31
CA ASN A 160 -15.28 -8.41 0.92
C ASN A 160 -15.92 -7.01 1.00
N VAL A 161 -15.25 -5.96 0.51
CA VAL A 161 -15.79 -4.59 0.46
C VAL A 161 -16.26 -4.17 -0.93
N ARG A 162 -16.29 -5.09 -1.92
CA ARG A 162 -16.63 -4.81 -3.31
C ARG A 162 -17.97 -4.08 -3.47
N GLU A 163 -19.04 -4.61 -2.88
CA GLU A 163 -20.39 -4.01 -3.02
C GLU A 163 -20.47 -2.59 -2.47
N LEU A 164 -19.81 -2.36 -1.33
CA LEU A 164 -19.70 -1.02 -0.75
C LEU A 164 -18.89 -0.09 -1.68
N TYR A 165 -17.82 -0.61 -2.27
CA TYR A 165 -17.01 0.13 -3.22
C TYR A 165 -17.83 0.54 -4.45
N GLU A 166 -18.53 -0.40 -5.11
CA GLU A 166 -19.33 -0.13 -6.31
C GLU A 166 -20.44 0.90 -6.04
N ARG A 167 -21.09 0.80 -4.86
CA ARG A 167 -22.12 1.77 -4.45
C ARG A 167 -21.57 3.18 -4.29
N ILE A 168 -20.39 3.34 -3.69
CA ILE A 168 -19.80 4.66 -3.39
C ILE A 168 -19.04 5.21 -4.60
N ALA A 169 -18.30 4.37 -5.31
CA ALA A 169 -17.56 4.75 -6.51
C ALA A 169 -18.49 5.08 -7.68
N GLY A 170 -19.67 4.44 -7.72
CA GLY A 170 -20.70 4.65 -8.74
C GLY A 170 -20.44 3.90 -10.04
N HIS A 171 -19.64 2.81 -9.98
CA HIS A 171 -19.36 1.95 -11.14
C HIS A 171 -19.02 0.52 -10.71
N ASP A 172 -19.25 -0.44 -11.60
CA ASP A 172 -18.82 -1.84 -11.45
C ASP A 172 -17.29 -1.95 -11.49
N VAL A 173 -16.71 -2.89 -10.72
CA VAL A 173 -15.24 -3.10 -10.65
C VAL A 173 -14.63 -3.47 -12.00
N TYR A 174 -15.40 -4.07 -12.91
CA TYR A 174 -14.95 -4.38 -14.29
C TYR A 174 -15.16 -3.25 -15.29
N LYS A 175 -15.87 -2.18 -14.88
CA LYS A 175 -16.13 -1.00 -15.73
C LYS A 175 -15.62 0.27 -15.06
N PRO A 176 -14.33 0.33 -14.70
CA PRO A 176 -13.76 1.52 -14.07
C PRO A 176 -13.78 2.70 -15.07
N PRO A 177 -13.79 3.94 -14.57
CA PRO A 177 -13.89 5.13 -15.40
C PRO A 177 -12.63 5.45 -16.23
N PHE A 178 -11.60 4.62 -16.14
CA PHE A 178 -10.38 4.66 -16.96
C PHE A 178 -9.86 3.24 -17.21
N PRO A 179 -9.09 3.01 -18.29
CA PRO A 179 -8.48 1.71 -18.56
C PRO A 179 -7.54 1.27 -17.44
N ILE A 180 -7.71 0.05 -16.94
CA ILE A 180 -6.82 -0.57 -15.95
C ILE A 180 -5.91 -1.57 -16.65
N ARG A 181 -4.61 -1.47 -16.41
CA ARG A 181 -3.62 -2.46 -16.79
C ARG A 181 -3.42 -3.45 -15.65
N ALA A 182 -3.54 -4.74 -15.96
CA ALA A 182 -3.38 -5.81 -15.00
C ALA A 182 -1.92 -6.30 -14.90
N ASP A 183 -1.16 -6.14 -16.00
CA ASP A 183 0.25 -6.51 -16.07
C ASP A 183 1.13 -5.77 -15.05
N LYS A 184 2.32 -6.29 -14.81
CA LYS A 184 3.31 -5.64 -13.95
C LYS A 184 3.68 -4.26 -14.52
N PRO A 185 3.71 -3.21 -13.67
CA PRO A 185 4.24 -1.92 -14.09
C PRO A 185 5.70 -2.03 -14.58
N PRO A 186 6.14 -1.20 -15.54
CA PRO A 186 7.50 -1.26 -16.07
C PRO A 186 8.54 -0.62 -15.12
N VAL A 187 8.35 -0.80 -13.83
CA VAL A 187 9.24 -0.35 -12.75
C VAL A 187 9.29 -1.45 -11.67
N PRO A 188 10.31 -1.47 -10.81
CA PRO A 188 10.38 -2.41 -9.70
C PRO A 188 9.10 -2.37 -8.85
N THR A 189 8.53 -3.55 -8.58
CA THR A 189 7.23 -3.69 -7.91
C THR A 189 7.31 -4.71 -6.77
N LEU A 190 7.02 -4.25 -5.53
CA LEU A 190 6.95 -5.06 -4.32
C LEU A 190 5.50 -5.14 -3.83
N ALA A 191 5.02 -6.35 -3.57
CA ALA A 191 3.75 -6.60 -2.91
C ALA A 191 3.97 -7.05 -1.46
N LEU A 192 3.44 -6.29 -0.50
CA LEU A 192 3.36 -6.69 0.91
C LEU A 192 1.92 -7.12 1.21
N TRP A 193 1.77 -8.36 1.63
CA TRP A 193 0.49 -9.02 1.81
C TRP A 193 0.43 -9.77 3.16
N SER A 194 -0.76 -10.20 3.59
CA SER A 194 -0.94 -10.92 4.85
C SER A 194 -2.03 -11.97 4.77
N ARG A 195 -1.81 -13.13 5.39
CA ARG A 195 -2.85 -14.14 5.61
C ARG A 195 -3.90 -13.70 6.62
N SER A 196 -3.54 -12.80 7.51
CA SER A 196 -4.43 -12.26 8.54
C SER A 196 -5.23 -11.03 8.08
N ASP A 197 -5.11 -10.64 6.79
CA ASP A 197 -5.90 -9.55 6.19
C ASP A 197 -7.39 -9.90 6.24
N GLY A 198 -8.20 -9.03 6.88
CA GLY A 198 -9.64 -9.23 7.04
C GLY A 198 -10.50 -8.65 5.92
N ILE A 199 -9.89 -8.09 4.86
CA ILE A 199 -10.57 -7.39 3.77
C ILE A 199 -10.24 -8.00 2.41
N VAL A 200 -8.96 -8.22 2.12
CA VAL A 200 -8.44 -8.64 0.81
C VAL A 200 -7.96 -10.08 0.88
N ALA A 201 -8.30 -10.87 -0.13
CA ALA A 201 -7.81 -12.24 -0.27
C ALA A 201 -6.27 -12.25 -0.37
N PRO A 202 -5.58 -13.16 0.32
CA PRO A 202 -4.12 -13.24 0.31
C PRO A 202 -3.51 -13.34 -1.09
N SER A 203 -4.06 -14.16 -1.98
CA SER A 203 -3.61 -14.30 -3.37
C SER A 203 -3.76 -13.02 -4.17
N ALA A 204 -4.86 -12.28 -3.95
CA ALA A 204 -5.13 -11.03 -4.64
C ALA A 204 -4.13 -9.92 -4.26
N ALA A 205 -3.64 -9.95 -3.01
CA ALA A 205 -2.66 -8.98 -2.53
C ALA A 205 -1.21 -9.42 -2.80
N ARG A 206 -0.96 -10.75 -2.86
CA ARG A 206 0.34 -11.32 -3.21
C ARG A 206 0.65 -11.15 -4.69
N GLY A 207 -0.34 -11.39 -5.54
CA GLY A 207 -0.18 -11.42 -6.98
C GLY A 207 0.52 -12.67 -7.51
N LEU A 208 0.62 -12.73 -8.83
CA LEU A 208 1.32 -13.79 -9.55
C LEU A 208 2.75 -13.35 -9.89
N ALA A 209 3.65 -14.29 -10.16
CA ALA A 209 5.06 -14.04 -10.44
C ALA A 209 5.31 -13.06 -11.61
N HIS A 210 4.37 -12.97 -12.56
CA HIS A 210 4.48 -12.03 -13.68
C HIS A 210 3.83 -10.65 -13.40
N GLU A 211 3.21 -10.46 -12.23
CA GLU A 211 2.56 -9.21 -11.83
C GLU A 211 3.39 -8.38 -10.85
N VAL A 212 4.40 -8.99 -10.20
CA VAL A 212 5.30 -8.35 -9.24
C VAL A 212 6.72 -8.89 -9.36
N ASP A 213 7.72 -8.12 -8.95
CA ASP A 213 9.10 -8.61 -8.86
C ASP A 213 9.34 -9.36 -7.55
N LYS A 214 8.68 -8.93 -6.48
CA LYS A 214 8.78 -9.58 -5.16
C LYS A 214 7.46 -9.48 -4.41
N ALA A 215 7.06 -10.57 -3.76
CA ALA A 215 5.94 -10.60 -2.84
C ALA A 215 6.42 -11.08 -1.46
N VAL A 216 6.10 -10.33 -0.41
CA VAL A 216 6.53 -10.64 0.97
C VAL A 216 5.33 -10.69 1.88
N GLU A 217 5.21 -11.77 2.64
CA GLU A 217 4.21 -11.90 3.69
C GLU A 217 4.62 -11.08 4.93
N VAL A 218 3.68 -10.30 5.43
CA VAL A 218 3.81 -9.52 6.67
C VAL A 218 2.63 -9.86 7.56
N ASP A 219 2.87 -10.35 8.75
CA ASP A 219 1.80 -10.63 9.70
C ASP A 219 1.12 -9.33 10.13
N SER A 220 -0.05 -9.08 9.55
CA SER A 220 -0.80 -7.84 9.72
C SER A 220 -2.28 -8.03 9.43
N TYR A 221 -3.13 -7.34 10.14
CA TYR A 221 -4.48 -7.04 9.69
C TYR A 221 -4.43 -6.02 8.54
N HIS A 222 -5.49 -5.94 7.74
CA HIS A 222 -5.57 -4.98 6.63
C HIS A 222 -5.24 -3.54 7.05
N THR A 223 -5.87 -3.08 8.14
CA THR A 223 -5.65 -1.75 8.73
C THR A 223 -4.28 -1.63 9.40
N GLY A 224 -3.65 -2.73 9.78
CA GLY A 224 -2.33 -2.76 10.39
C GLY A 224 -1.24 -2.19 9.48
N PHE A 225 -1.37 -2.34 8.17
CA PHE A 225 -0.47 -1.72 7.19
C PHE A 225 -0.44 -0.19 7.27
N ALA A 226 -1.50 0.44 7.77
CA ALA A 226 -1.59 1.89 7.91
C ALA A 226 -1.39 2.40 9.36
N PHE A 227 -1.60 1.54 10.38
CA PHE A 227 -1.70 1.99 11.78
C PHE A 227 -0.81 1.26 12.77
N ASN A 228 -0.35 0.03 12.50
CA ASN A 228 0.42 -0.74 13.46
C ASN A 228 1.92 -0.42 13.35
N ARG A 229 2.52 0.10 14.44
CA ARG A 229 3.93 0.51 14.44
C ARG A 229 4.90 -0.62 14.15
N ALA A 230 4.67 -1.81 14.69
CA ALA A 230 5.52 -2.98 14.44
C ALA A 230 5.46 -3.39 12.95
N VAL A 231 4.24 -3.43 12.38
CA VAL A 231 4.03 -3.68 10.95
C VAL A 231 4.73 -2.64 10.09
N MET A 232 4.63 -1.35 10.44
CA MET A 232 5.29 -0.28 9.67
C MET A 232 6.82 -0.39 9.71
N SER A 233 7.40 -0.79 10.83
CA SER A 233 8.85 -1.05 10.91
C SER A 233 9.26 -2.17 9.97
N ARG A 234 8.47 -3.25 9.90
CA ARG A 234 8.68 -4.34 8.95
C ARG A 234 8.49 -3.87 7.51
N VAL A 235 7.43 -3.13 7.20
CA VAL A 235 7.18 -2.53 5.88
C VAL A 235 8.37 -1.70 5.41
N VAL A 236 8.88 -0.82 6.27
CA VAL A 236 10.04 0.03 5.97
C VAL A 236 11.30 -0.80 5.70
N ALA A 237 11.55 -1.83 6.52
CA ALA A 237 12.68 -2.73 6.33
C ALA A 237 12.60 -3.46 4.97
N GLU A 238 11.43 -4.02 4.63
CA GLU A 238 11.22 -4.72 3.35
C GLU A 238 11.38 -3.77 2.14
N ILE A 239 10.88 -2.54 2.24
CA ILE A 239 11.07 -1.54 1.19
C ILE A 239 12.56 -1.25 0.97
N ARG A 240 13.34 -1.06 2.05
CA ARG A 240 14.79 -0.82 1.95
C ARG A 240 15.50 -1.98 1.28
N THR A 241 15.29 -3.19 1.77
CA THR A 241 15.89 -4.41 1.20
C THR A 241 15.55 -4.54 -0.27
N PHE A 242 14.29 -4.41 -0.64
CA PHE A 242 13.83 -4.51 -2.03
C PHE A 242 14.48 -3.46 -2.94
N LEU A 243 14.55 -2.20 -2.52
CA LEU A 243 15.16 -1.14 -3.32
C LEU A 243 16.66 -1.36 -3.50
N THR A 244 17.35 -1.86 -2.48
CA THR A 244 18.77 -2.21 -2.54
C THR A 244 19.03 -3.35 -3.52
N GLU A 245 18.21 -4.41 -3.45
CA GLU A 245 18.27 -5.54 -4.39
C GLU A 245 18.00 -5.09 -5.83
N ALA A 246 16.96 -4.27 -6.04
CA ALA A 246 16.57 -3.76 -7.36
C ALA A 246 17.63 -2.84 -8.01
N GLU A 247 18.45 -2.18 -7.19
CA GLU A 247 19.56 -1.31 -7.66
C GLU A 247 20.90 -2.05 -7.78
N GLY A 248 20.92 -3.34 -7.49
CA GLY A 248 22.17 -4.14 -7.53
C GLY A 248 23.18 -3.75 -6.46
N ARG A 249 22.76 -3.11 -5.37
CA ARG A 249 23.60 -2.75 -4.24
C ARG A 249 23.43 -3.77 -3.12
N PRO A 250 24.50 -4.13 -2.38
CA PRO A 250 24.34 -4.93 -1.17
C PRO A 250 23.53 -4.14 -0.12
N PRO A 251 22.68 -4.80 0.71
CA PRO A 251 21.89 -4.12 1.72
C PRO A 251 22.81 -3.42 2.74
N GLU A 252 22.74 -2.10 2.82
CA GLU A 252 23.38 -1.37 3.91
C GLU A 252 22.65 -1.70 5.21
N LEU A 253 23.31 -2.49 6.05
CA LEU A 253 22.86 -2.77 7.41
C LEU A 253 23.12 -1.51 8.26
N HIS A 254 22.24 -0.53 8.18
CA HIS A 254 22.20 0.48 9.23
C HIS A 254 21.56 -0.13 10.46
N PRO A 255 22.26 -0.19 11.60
CA PRO A 255 21.67 -0.64 12.83
C PRO A 255 20.47 0.28 13.12
N MET A 256 19.30 -0.31 13.27
CA MET A 256 18.16 0.40 13.84
C MET A 256 18.62 0.92 15.19
N ALA A 257 18.60 2.24 15.39
CA ALA A 257 18.81 2.83 16.70
C ALA A 257 17.75 2.23 17.65
N VAL A 258 18.16 1.27 18.44
CA VAL A 258 17.39 0.82 19.61
C VAL A 258 17.34 2.03 20.52
N PRO A 259 16.16 2.53 20.93
CA PRO A 259 16.12 3.56 21.95
C PRO A 259 16.82 2.99 23.19
N GLU A 260 17.93 3.59 23.61
CA GLU A 260 18.52 3.30 24.90
C GLU A 260 17.42 3.51 25.96
N ALA A 261 16.99 2.42 26.55
CA ALA A 261 16.21 2.47 27.78
C ALA A 261 17.12 3.07 28.83
N SER A 262 16.91 4.34 29.14
CA SER A 262 17.50 4.97 30.35
C SER A 262 16.88 4.29 31.55
N PHE A 263 17.53 3.21 31.97
CA PHE A 263 17.40 2.62 33.29
C PHE A 263 18.38 3.37 34.19
N GLU A 264 18.05 4.61 34.53
CA GLU A 264 18.72 5.23 35.70
C GLU A 264 17.99 4.85 36.97
N ALA A 265 18.76 4.20 37.78
CA ALA A 265 18.47 3.71 39.09
C ALA A 265 17.85 4.78 40.00
N ARG A 266 16.67 4.50 40.56
CA ARG A 266 16.30 5.01 41.87
C ARG A 266 16.74 3.97 42.93
N ALA A 267 17.97 4.06 43.31
CA ALA A 267 18.47 3.52 44.59
C ALA A 267 19.37 4.59 45.18
N GLN A 268 18.82 5.33 46.12
CA GLN A 268 19.50 5.89 47.31
C GLN A 268 18.62 7.04 47.83
N THR A 269 17.83 6.76 48.82
CA THR A 269 17.83 7.49 50.10
C THR A 269 16.79 6.90 51.04
N ALA A 270 17.36 6.51 52.20
CA ALA A 270 16.83 6.23 53.53
C ALA A 270 16.10 4.92 53.74
#